data_5fc912f0602806f616e84fba69f3397c
#
_entry.id   5fc912f0602806f616e84fba69f3397c
#
_cell.length_a   1.000
_cell.length_b   1.000
_cell.length_c   1.000
_cell.angle_alpha   90.00
_cell.angle_beta   90.00
_cell.angle_gamma   90.00
#
_symmetry.space_group_name_H-M   'P 1'
#
loop_
_entity.id
_entity.type
_entity.pdbx_description
1 polymer ?
#
loop_
_entity_poly.entity_id
_entity_poly.type
_entity_poly.pdbx_seq_one_letter_code
_entity_poly.pdbx_strand_id
1 'polypeptide(L)'
;MDIDIIIPIYNAFDFVKKCIETVIEHTDLTQHTLLLVNDKSTDERILPLLNSFIKENQSLNIILIDNKDNQGFVRTVNIGMQYSHHDVVLLNSDTEVTRNWLSKIQNCAYSKPAVATVTPLSNNATLASVPVFLAENTIPPGLSVEEYADIVEKCSMNLFPDIPTAHGFCMYIKREAIDDLGLFDEETFGKGYGEEND
;
A
#
# COMPACT_ATOMS: atom_id res chain seq x y z
N MET A 1 -16.64 -6.09 0.18
CA MET A 1 -16.23 -5.31 -1.02
C MET A 1 -14.84 -5.75 -1.38
N ASP A 2 -14.60 -5.96 -2.65
CA ASP A 2 -13.30 -6.34 -3.16
C ASP A 2 -12.39 -5.10 -3.19
N ILE A 3 -11.10 -5.30 -2.97
CA ILE A 3 -10.10 -4.25 -2.93
C ILE A 3 -8.91 -4.72 -3.76
N ASP A 4 -8.35 -3.82 -4.55
CA ASP A 4 -7.14 -4.10 -5.31
C ASP A 4 -5.94 -3.41 -4.63
N ILE A 5 -4.98 -4.22 -4.19
CA ILE A 5 -3.76 -3.76 -3.54
C ILE A 5 -2.69 -3.59 -4.61
N ILE A 6 -2.23 -2.36 -4.80
CA ILE A 6 -1.26 -1.99 -5.84
C ILE A 6 0.09 -1.76 -5.18
N ILE A 7 1.08 -2.59 -5.53
CA ILE A 7 2.46 -2.43 -5.07
C ILE A 7 3.32 -1.99 -6.27
N PRO A 8 3.72 -0.72 -6.34
CA PRO A 8 4.72 -0.25 -7.29
C PRO A 8 6.10 -0.77 -6.89
N ILE A 9 6.82 -1.41 -7.81
CA ILE A 9 8.08 -2.10 -7.52
C ILE A 9 9.19 -1.54 -8.40
N TYR A 10 10.25 -1.05 -7.75
CA TYR A 10 11.50 -0.71 -8.43
C TYR A 10 12.70 -1.11 -7.57
N ASN A 11 13.37 -2.22 -7.93
CA ASN A 11 14.50 -2.77 -7.18
C ASN A 11 14.14 -3.18 -5.73
N ALA A 12 15.07 -2.99 -4.78
CA ALA A 12 14.86 -3.23 -3.34
C ALA A 12 14.39 -4.67 -2.97
N PHE A 13 15.06 -5.68 -3.52
CA PHE A 13 14.68 -7.09 -3.48
C PHE A 13 14.21 -7.60 -2.12
N ASP A 14 14.96 -7.36 -1.04
CA ASP A 14 14.64 -7.90 0.28
C ASP A 14 13.38 -7.26 0.88
N PHE A 15 13.17 -5.95 0.65
CA PHE A 15 11.97 -5.23 1.06
C PHE A 15 10.74 -5.70 0.28
N VAL A 16 10.84 -5.76 -1.05
CA VAL A 16 9.77 -6.27 -1.93
C VAL A 16 9.33 -7.67 -1.52
N LYS A 17 10.31 -8.56 -1.28
CA LYS A 17 10.02 -9.92 -0.83
C LYS A 17 9.22 -9.90 0.47
N LYS A 18 9.69 -9.17 1.47
CA LYS A 18 9.04 -9.12 2.79
C LYS A 18 7.64 -8.48 2.72
N CYS A 19 7.48 -7.40 1.96
CA CYS A 19 6.19 -6.77 1.73
C CYS A 19 5.16 -7.76 1.15
N ILE A 20 5.51 -8.45 0.07
CA ILE A 20 4.62 -9.42 -0.57
C ILE A 20 4.29 -10.59 0.38
N GLU A 21 5.28 -11.11 1.11
CA GLU A 21 5.08 -12.19 2.09
C GLU A 21 4.03 -11.78 3.14
N THR A 22 4.13 -10.57 3.72
CA THR A 22 3.18 -10.10 4.74
C THR A 22 1.79 -9.83 4.15
N VAL A 23 1.69 -9.34 2.92
CA VAL A 23 0.41 -9.15 2.24
C VAL A 23 -0.27 -10.50 2.00
N ILE A 24 0.44 -11.52 1.52
CA ILE A 24 -0.10 -12.88 1.32
C ILE A 24 -0.54 -13.50 2.66
N GLU A 25 0.23 -13.31 3.72
CA GLU A 25 -0.07 -13.86 5.05
C GLU A 25 -1.30 -13.22 5.69
N HIS A 26 -1.50 -11.91 5.53
CA HIS A 26 -2.48 -11.13 6.28
C HIS A 26 -3.66 -10.63 5.44
N THR A 27 -3.82 -11.12 4.20
CA THR A 27 -4.89 -10.69 3.29
C THR A 27 -5.55 -11.89 2.62
N ASP A 28 -6.87 -11.91 2.60
CA ASP A 28 -7.62 -12.90 1.83
C ASP A 28 -7.57 -12.57 0.33
N LEU A 29 -6.52 -13.01 -0.33
CA LEU A 29 -6.33 -12.83 -1.78
C LEU A 29 -7.20 -13.78 -2.64
N THR A 30 -8.13 -14.54 -2.05
CA THR A 30 -9.20 -15.20 -2.81
C THR A 30 -10.36 -14.24 -3.08
N GLN A 31 -10.52 -13.21 -2.24
CA GLN A 31 -11.49 -12.13 -2.38
C GLN A 31 -10.85 -10.87 -2.99
N HIS A 32 -9.69 -10.46 -2.46
CA HIS A 32 -8.98 -9.25 -2.87
C HIS A 32 -7.94 -9.56 -3.95
N THR A 33 -7.50 -8.55 -4.71
CA THR A 33 -6.47 -8.73 -5.74
C THR A 33 -5.16 -8.04 -5.34
N LEU A 34 -4.04 -8.70 -5.54
CA LEU A 34 -2.70 -8.12 -5.43
C LEU A 34 -2.15 -7.81 -6.82
N LEU A 35 -1.99 -6.51 -7.12
CA LEU A 35 -1.38 -6.01 -8.35
C LEU A 35 0.07 -5.65 -8.09
N LEU A 36 0.99 -6.45 -8.60
CA LEU A 36 2.43 -6.21 -8.56
C LEU A 36 2.82 -5.45 -9.83
N VAL A 37 3.15 -4.17 -9.71
CA VAL A 37 3.50 -3.34 -10.88
C VAL A 37 5.02 -3.11 -10.88
N ASN A 38 5.75 -3.91 -11.66
CA ASN A 38 7.20 -3.78 -11.81
C ASN A 38 7.52 -2.62 -12.75
N ASP A 39 8.13 -1.56 -12.22
CA ASP A 39 8.53 -0.39 -12.98
C ASP A 39 9.90 -0.54 -13.64
N LYS A 40 10.08 -1.65 -14.35
CA LYS A 40 11.33 -1.96 -15.04
C LYS A 40 12.53 -1.99 -14.08
N SER A 41 12.42 -2.76 -12.99
CA SER A 41 13.53 -2.98 -12.07
C SER A 41 14.81 -3.41 -12.79
N THR A 42 15.94 -2.83 -12.38
CA THR A 42 17.26 -3.17 -12.91
C THR A 42 17.94 -4.30 -12.13
N ASP A 43 17.44 -4.64 -10.94
CA ASP A 43 17.86 -5.81 -10.18
C ASP A 43 17.24 -7.07 -10.81
N GLU A 44 18.09 -7.88 -11.46
CA GLU A 44 17.69 -9.08 -12.18
C GLU A 44 16.97 -10.13 -11.31
N ARG A 45 17.03 -10.01 -9.98
CA ARG A 45 16.36 -10.91 -9.03
C ARG A 45 14.86 -10.61 -8.88
N ILE A 46 14.41 -9.38 -9.18
CA ILE A 46 13.03 -8.93 -8.95
C ILE A 46 12.04 -9.74 -9.79
N LEU A 47 12.19 -9.75 -11.10
CA LEU A 47 11.22 -10.42 -11.98
C LEU A 47 11.10 -11.93 -11.70
N PRO A 48 12.19 -12.69 -11.49
CA PRO A 48 12.11 -14.08 -11.02
C PRO A 48 11.38 -14.23 -9.67
N LEU A 49 11.59 -13.32 -8.71
CA LEU A 49 10.90 -13.32 -7.42
C LEU A 49 9.38 -13.17 -7.60
N LEU A 50 8.94 -12.17 -8.37
CA LEU A 50 7.52 -11.91 -8.61
C LEU A 50 6.84 -13.10 -9.30
N ASN A 51 7.50 -13.69 -10.28
CA ASN A 51 7.01 -14.89 -10.96
C ASN A 51 6.93 -16.12 -10.02
N SER A 52 7.86 -16.25 -9.06
CA SER A 52 7.80 -17.35 -8.08
C SER A 52 6.58 -17.22 -7.17
N PHE A 53 6.27 -16.01 -6.65
CA PHE A 53 5.07 -15.78 -5.85
C PHE A 53 3.78 -16.16 -6.59
N ILE A 54 3.65 -15.78 -7.85
CA ILE A 54 2.50 -16.14 -8.68
C ILE A 54 2.41 -17.66 -8.87
N LYS A 55 3.53 -18.29 -9.17
CA LYS A 55 3.59 -19.74 -9.42
C LYS A 55 3.26 -20.55 -8.15
N GLU A 56 3.72 -20.11 -7.00
CA GLU A 56 3.51 -20.79 -5.72
C GLU A 56 2.09 -20.57 -5.17
N ASN A 57 1.40 -19.52 -5.59
CA ASN A 57 0.10 -19.09 -5.08
C ASN A 57 -0.98 -19.03 -6.18
N GLN A 58 -1.08 -20.04 -7.02
CA GLN A 58 -1.99 -20.09 -8.19
C GLN A 58 -3.49 -19.98 -7.85
N SER A 59 -3.88 -20.25 -6.62
CA SER A 59 -5.26 -20.10 -6.13
C SER A 59 -5.59 -18.69 -5.65
N LEU A 60 -4.62 -17.80 -5.58
CA LEU A 60 -4.77 -16.42 -5.13
C LEU A 60 -4.82 -15.46 -6.32
N ASN A 61 -5.52 -14.35 -6.15
CA ASN A 61 -5.63 -13.30 -7.17
C ASN A 61 -4.38 -12.41 -7.14
N ILE A 62 -3.29 -12.88 -7.73
CA ILE A 62 -2.02 -12.13 -7.86
C ILE A 62 -1.74 -11.89 -9.33
N ILE A 63 -1.59 -10.62 -9.71
CA ILE A 63 -1.38 -10.19 -11.09
C ILE A 63 -0.10 -9.38 -11.17
N LEU A 64 0.73 -9.68 -12.17
CA LEU A 64 1.94 -8.93 -12.49
C LEU A 64 1.73 -8.05 -13.72
N ILE A 65 2.04 -6.78 -13.57
CA ILE A 65 2.17 -5.82 -14.66
C ILE A 65 3.66 -5.46 -14.75
N ASP A 66 4.29 -5.75 -15.89
CA ASP A 66 5.72 -5.49 -16.10
C ASP A 66 5.89 -4.35 -17.10
N ASN A 67 6.28 -3.18 -16.63
CA ASN A 67 6.47 -2.00 -17.46
C ASN A 67 7.64 -2.19 -18.43
N LYS A 68 7.49 -1.73 -19.66
CA LYS A 68 8.56 -1.82 -20.68
C LYS A 68 9.74 -0.92 -20.36
N ASP A 69 9.47 0.23 -19.75
CA ASP A 69 10.43 1.26 -19.37
C ASP A 69 10.11 1.76 -17.96
N ASN A 70 11.10 2.33 -17.26
CA ASN A 70 10.87 2.96 -15.95
C ASN A 70 10.02 4.22 -16.12
N GLN A 71 8.82 4.20 -15.56
CA GLN A 71 7.82 5.26 -15.64
C GLN A 71 7.85 6.22 -14.45
N GLY A 72 8.46 5.81 -13.33
CA GLY A 72 8.40 6.49 -12.04
C GLY A 72 7.16 6.13 -11.24
N PHE A 73 7.11 6.57 -9.98
CA PHE A 73 6.09 6.16 -9.01
C PHE A 73 4.67 6.51 -9.47
N VAL A 74 4.41 7.79 -9.77
CA VAL A 74 3.07 8.31 -10.12
C VAL A 74 2.45 7.52 -11.27
N ARG A 75 3.19 7.37 -12.35
CA ARG A 75 2.68 6.65 -13.54
C ARG A 75 2.52 5.16 -13.28
N THR A 76 3.39 4.57 -12.47
CA THR A 76 3.32 3.15 -12.10
C THR A 76 2.08 2.85 -11.26
N VAL A 77 1.74 3.70 -10.28
CA VAL A 77 0.50 3.51 -9.49
C VAL A 77 -0.74 3.82 -10.32
N ASN A 78 -0.68 4.82 -11.23
CA ASN A 78 -1.77 5.11 -12.15
C ASN A 78 -2.10 3.92 -13.07
N ILE A 79 -1.07 3.21 -13.58
CA ILE A 79 -1.25 1.97 -14.35
C ILE A 79 -2.04 0.93 -13.53
N GLY A 80 -1.69 0.76 -12.26
CA GLY A 80 -2.42 -0.13 -11.35
C GLY A 80 -3.87 0.33 -11.12
N MET A 81 -4.08 1.62 -10.86
CA MET A 81 -5.41 2.20 -10.65
C MET A 81 -6.31 2.12 -11.90
N GLN A 82 -5.73 2.25 -13.10
CA GLN A 82 -6.46 2.06 -14.37
C GLN A 82 -6.86 0.61 -14.61
N TYR A 83 -6.04 -0.34 -14.16
CA TYR A 83 -6.35 -1.77 -14.23
C TYR A 83 -7.49 -2.16 -13.28
N SER A 84 -7.57 -1.50 -12.13
CA SER A 84 -8.55 -1.75 -11.08
C SER A 84 -9.95 -1.18 -11.42
N HIS A 85 -10.98 -1.86 -10.91
CA HIS A 85 -12.38 -1.39 -10.92
C HIS A 85 -12.98 -1.34 -9.51
N HIS A 86 -12.18 -1.59 -8.49
CA HIS A 86 -12.57 -1.60 -7.07
C HIS A 86 -11.92 -0.42 -6.33
N ASP A 87 -12.22 -0.29 -5.05
CA ASP A 87 -11.40 0.52 -4.17
C ASP A 87 -9.96 0.03 -4.23
N VAL A 88 -9.00 0.91 -4.09
CA VAL A 88 -7.58 0.54 -4.17
C VAL A 88 -6.84 0.84 -2.88
N VAL A 89 -5.78 0.09 -2.63
CA VAL A 89 -4.73 0.45 -1.67
C VAL A 89 -3.42 0.58 -2.44
N LEU A 90 -2.85 1.78 -2.45
CA LEU A 90 -1.47 1.96 -2.86
C LEU A 90 -0.59 1.58 -1.67
N LEU A 91 0.31 0.62 -1.85
CA LEU A 91 1.18 0.11 -0.79
C LEU A 91 2.63 0.14 -1.26
N ASN A 92 3.49 0.90 -0.58
CA ASN A 92 4.90 0.92 -0.89
C ASN A 92 5.53 -0.46 -0.68
N SER A 93 6.46 -0.82 -1.57
CA SER A 93 7.11 -2.13 -1.59
C SER A 93 8.10 -2.39 -0.44
N ASP A 94 8.28 -1.43 0.46
CA ASP A 94 9.07 -1.52 1.70
C ASP A 94 8.21 -1.53 2.98
N THR A 95 6.91 -1.72 2.82
CA THR A 95 5.94 -1.74 3.93
C THR A 95 5.63 -3.18 4.36
N GLU A 96 5.65 -3.44 5.65
CA GLU A 96 5.17 -4.69 6.26
C GLU A 96 3.77 -4.46 6.82
N VAL A 97 2.79 -5.25 6.35
CA VAL A 97 1.40 -5.20 6.86
C VAL A 97 1.18 -6.24 7.96
N THR A 98 0.19 -6.00 8.82
CA THR A 98 -0.10 -6.82 10.01
C THR A 98 -1.53 -7.35 9.99
N ARG A 99 -1.91 -8.20 10.94
CA ARG A 99 -3.25 -8.82 10.99
C ARG A 99 -4.38 -7.82 10.87
N ASN A 100 -5.37 -8.17 10.06
CA ASN A 100 -6.59 -7.39 9.86
C ASN A 100 -6.35 -5.95 9.34
N TRP A 101 -5.16 -5.64 8.82
CA TRP A 101 -4.81 -4.31 8.35
C TRP A 101 -5.83 -3.76 7.34
N LEU A 102 -6.16 -4.55 6.32
CA LEU A 102 -7.02 -4.13 5.22
C LEU A 102 -8.46 -3.87 5.71
N SER A 103 -9.01 -4.75 6.55
CA SER A 103 -10.34 -4.57 7.12
C SER A 103 -10.43 -3.36 8.05
N LYS A 104 -9.37 -3.05 8.81
CA LYS A 104 -9.32 -1.84 9.66
C LYS A 104 -9.34 -0.56 8.83
N ILE A 105 -8.55 -0.51 7.74
CA ILE A 105 -8.53 0.63 6.83
C ILE A 105 -9.89 0.78 6.14
N GLN A 106 -10.47 -0.31 5.63
CA GLN A 106 -11.78 -0.30 4.99
C GLN A 106 -12.88 0.18 5.95
N ASN A 107 -12.88 -0.28 7.20
CA ASN A 107 -13.83 0.17 8.22
C ASN A 107 -13.71 1.68 8.47
N CYS A 108 -12.50 2.24 8.49
CA CYS A 108 -12.28 3.67 8.56
C CYS A 108 -12.84 4.39 7.34
N ALA A 109 -12.55 3.91 6.13
CA ALA A 109 -13.00 4.49 4.87
C ALA A 109 -14.54 4.60 4.78
N TYR A 110 -15.24 3.60 5.32
CA TYR A 110 -16.71 3.57 5.31
C TYR A 110 -17.36 4.03 6.61
N SER A 111 -16.58 4.58 7.55
CA SER A 111 -17.12 5.14 8.82
C SER A 111 -17.94 6.41 8.62
N LYS A 112 -17.63 7.19 7.59
CA LYS A 112 -18.34 8.43 7.21
C LYS A 112 -18.45 8.53 5.69
N PRO A 113 -19.53 9.08 5.13
CA PRO A 113 -19.71 9.20 3.69
C PRO A 113 -18.61 10.03 2.98
N ALA A 114 -18.13 11.08 3.64
CA ALA A 114 -17.17 12.04 3.06
C ALA A 114 -15.71 11.58 3.07
N VAL A 115 -15.40 10.38 3.56
CA VAL A 115 -14.02 9.86 3.52
C VAL A 115 -13.71 9.39 2.11
N ALA A 116 -12.73 10.00 1.47
CA ALA A 116 -12.22 9.60 0.15
C ALA A 116 -10.98 8.70 0.29
N THR A 117 -10.08 9.05 1.19
CA THR A 117 -8.81 8.34 1.40
C THR A 117 -8.57 8.02 2.88
N VAL A 118 -7.78 6.97 3.15
CA VAL A 118 -7.36 6.59 4.50
C VAL A 118 -5.89 6.21 4.50
N THR A 119 -5.14 6.73 5.48
CA THR A 119 -3.77 6.33 5.77
C THR A 119 -3.70 5.69 7.16
N PRO A 120 -3.16 4.48 7.32
CA PRO A 120 -2.97 3.85 8.62
C PRO A 120 -1.82 4.48 9.40
N LEU A 121 -1.73 4.17 10.70
CA LEU A 121 -0.55 4.48 11.50
C LEU A 121 0.65 3.62 11.07
N SER A 122 1.85 4.17 11.19
CA SER A 122 3.12 3.50 10.90
C SER A 122 4.18 3.90 11.91
N ASN A 123 5.25 3.15 11.98
CA ASN A 123 6.44 3.55 12.72
C ASN A 123 7.21 4.71 12.05
N ASN A 124 7.03 4.92 10.75
CA ASN A 124 7.71 5.98 9.99
C ASN A 124 6.81 6.53 8.88
N ALA A 125 5.95 7.50 9.23
CA ALA A 125 5.01 8.14 8.29
C ALA A 125 4.63 9.56 8.73
N THR A 126 5.58 10.37 9.12
CA THR A 126 5.38 11.78 9.51
C THR A 126 4.13 12.00 10.39
N LEU A 127 3.02 12.53 9.82
CA LEU A 127 1.75 12.77 10.52
C LEU A 127 1.08 11.49 11.05
N ALA A 128 1.35 10.34 10.45
CA ALA A 128 0.82 9.05 10.88
C ALA A 128 1.81 8.25 11.72
N SER A 129 2.93 8.85 12.17
CA SER A 129 3.96 8.16 12.97
C SER A 129 3.52 7.92 14.41
N VAL A 130 3.81 6.71 14.91
CA VAL A 130 3.60 6.29 16.30
C VAL A 130 4.82 5.55 16.84
N PRO A 131 5.13 5.68 18.16
CA PRO A 131 4.45 6.46 19.19
C PRO A 131 4.81 7.94 19.19
N VAL A 132 5.93 8.33 18.58
CA VAL A 132 6.38 9.71 18.52
C VAL A 132 5.95 10.31 17.19
N PHE A 133 5.08 11.31 17.27
CA PHE A 133 4.55 12.06 16.14
C PHE A 133 5.67 12.80 15.39
N LEU A 134 5.63 12.84 14.07
CA LEU A 134 6.61 13.47 13.19
C LEU A 134 8.04 12.89 13.33
N ALA A 135 8.19 11.68 13.83
CA ALA A 135 9.47 11.04 14.01
C ALA A 135 9.54 9.68 13.28
N GLU A 136 10.75 9.29 12.93
CA GLU A 136 11.05 7.91 12.59
C GLU A 136 11.19 7.12 13.90
N ASN A 137 10.32 6.13 14.08
CA ASN A 137 10.30 5.31 15.28
C ASN A 137 10.86 3.92 14.96
N THR A 138 11.84 3.50 15.72
CA THR A 138 12.36 2.14 15.63
C THR A 138 11.49 1.20 16.48
N ILE A 139 11.23 0.01 15.94
CA ILE A 139 10.58 -1.06 16.73
C ILE A 139 11.56 -1.48 17.84
N PRO A 140 11.10 -1.53 19.12
CA PRO A 140 11.97 -1.90 20.23
C PRO A 140 12.63 -3.25 20.03
N PRO A 141 13.91 -3.44 20.38
CA PRO A 141 14.58 -4.71 20.29
C PRO A 141 13.81 -5.83 21.02
N GLY A 142 13.61 -6.96 20.34
CA GLY A 142 12.92 -8.13 20.89
C GLY A 142 11.41 -8.17 20.60
N LEU A 143 10.85 -7.14 19.96
CA LEU A 143 9.48 -7.17 19.45
C LEU A 143 9.50 -7.39 17.94
N SER A 144 8.60 -8.23 17.46
CA SER A 144 8.26 -8.31 16.04
C SER A 144 7.36 -7.14 15.62
N VAL A 145 7.23 -6.90 14.31
CA VAL A 145 6.29 -5.90 13.74
C VAL A 145 4.87 -6.18 14.21
N GLU A 146 4.47 -7.45 14.22
CA GLU A 146 3.14 -7.90 14.62
C GLU A 146 2.85 -7.63 16.12
N GLU A 147 3.80 -7.97 17.00
CA GLU A 147 3.66 -7.69 18.44
C GLU A 147 3.61 -6.19 18.72
N TYR A 148 4.37 -5.41 17.99
CA TYR A 148 4.34 -3.95 18.11
C TYR A 148 3.00 -3.37 17.63
N ALA A 149 2.48 -3.85 16.51
CA ALA A 149 1.16 -3.47 16.01
C ALA A 149 0.05 -3.82 17.00
N ASP A 150 0.10 -5.01 17.62
CA ASP A 150 -0.83 -5.41 18.67
C ASP A 150 -0.82 -4.45 19.89
N ILE A 151 0.35 -3.95 20.26
CA ILE A 151 0.47 -2.97 21.36
C ILE A 151 -0.19 -1.65 20.95
N VAL A 152 0.12 -1.14 19.75
CA VAL A 152 -0.47 0.09 19.22
C VAL A 152 -1.99 -0.02 19.16
N GLU A 153 -2.52 -1.14 18.66
CA GLU A 153 -3.95 -1.41 18.57
C GLU A 153 -4.63 -1.40 19.96
N LYS A 154 -4.04 -2.08 20.95
CA LYS A 154 -4.55 -2.13 22.33
C LYS A 154 -4.54 -0.77 23.02
N CYS A 155 -3.59 0.10 22.65
CA CYS A 155 -3.49 1.45 23.20
C CYS A 155 -4.34 2.46 22.42
N SER A 156 -4.82 2.11 21.23
CA SER A 156 -5.58 3.01 20.37
C SER A 156 -6.96 3.30 20.95
N MET A 157 -7.38 4.54 20.83
CA MET A 157 -8.74 4.97 21.15
C MET A 157 -9.73 4.69 20.00
N ASN A 158 -9.28 4.08 18.90
CA ASN A 158 -10.06 3.80 17.69
C ASN A 158 -10.75 5.07 17.13
N LEU A 159 -10.07 6.20 17.18
CA LEU A 159 -10.52 7.45 16.57
C LEU A 159 -9.99 7.52 15.14
N PHE A 160 -10.81 8.10 14.27
CA PHE A 160 -10.45 8.36 12.87
C PHE A 160 -10.38 9.88 12.67
N PRO A 161 -9.25 10.53 13.04
CA PRO A 161 -9.09 11.97 12.86
C PRO A 161 -8.94 12.30 11.37
N ASP A 162 -9.50 13.45 10.98
CA ASP A 162 -9.23 13.99 9.66
C ASP A 162 -7.80 14.58 9.66
N ILE A 163 -7.04 14.26 8.60
CA ILE A 163 -5.67 14.73 8.40
C ILE A 163 -5.58 15.55 7.11
N PRO A 164 -4.65 16.52 7.04
CA PRO A 164 -4.60 17.46 5.91
C PRO A 164 -4.14 16.81 4.59
N THR A 165 -3.44 15.68 4.67
CA THR A 165 -2.94 14.95 3.50
C THR A 165 -2.85 13.46 3.82
N ALA A 166 -3.05 12.62 2.82
CA ALA A 166 -2.74 11.20 2.90
C ALA A 166 -1.21 10.98 2.88
N HIS A 167 -0.76 9.75 3.13
CA HIS A 167 0.64 9.37 3.01
C HIS A 167 0.78 8.17 2.06
N GLY A 168 1.62 8.33 1.05
CA GLY A 168 1.81 7.40 -0.05
C GLY A 168 2.36 6.02 0.34
N PHE A 169 2.93 5.84 1.57
CA PHE A 169 3.42 4.52 1.98
C PHE A 169 2.33 3.45 2.06
N CYS A 170 1.11 3.85 2.47
CA CYS A 170 -0.09 3.03 2.46
C CYS A 170 -1.32 3.95 2.38
N MET A 171 -1.95 4.01 1.23
CA MET A 171 -3.07 4.91 0.96
C MET A 171 -4.24 4.13 0.38
N TYR A 172 -5.32 4.00 1.15
CA TYR A 172 -6.60 3.52 0.65
C TYR A 172 -7.31 4.64 -0.08
N ILE A 173 -7.85 4.36 -1.26
CA ILE A 173 -8.61 5.32 -2.06
C ILE A 173 -9.91 4.64 -2.50
N LYS A 174 -11.04 5.25 -2.20
CA LYS A 174 -12.32 4.78 -2.72
C LYS A 174 -12.36 4.91 -4.24
N ARG A 175 -12.96 3.94 -4.90
CA ARG A 175 -13.18 4.00 -6.36
C ARG A 175 -13.96 5.24 -6.76
N GLU A 176 -15.00 5.59 -6.00
CA GLU A 176 -15.80 6.80 -6.21
C GLU A 176 -14.92 8.07 -6.28
N ALA A 177 -13.90 8.17 -5.43
CA ALA A 177 -12.99 9.32 -5.46
C ALA A 177 -12.13 9.34 -6.74
N ILE A 178 -11.64 8.17 -7.18
CA ILE A 178 -10.88 8.07 -8.45
C ILE A 178 -11.78 8.40 -9.65
N ASP A 179 -13.02 7.94 -9.64
CA ASP A 179 -13.97 8.18 -10.74
C ASP A 179 -14.39 9.66 -10.82
N ASP A 180 -14.46 10.34 -9.68
CA ASP A 180 -14.86 11.76 -9.61
C ASP A 180 -13.69 12.73 -9.89
N LEU A 181 -12.50 12.44 -9.35
CA LEU A 181 -11.35 13.35 -9.38
C LEU A 181 -10.32 12.97 -10.46
N GLY A 182 -10.27 11.72 -10.85
CA GLY A 182 -9.27 11.19 -11.78
C GLY A 182 -8.12 10.48 -11.08
N LEU A 183 -7.05 10.27 -11.84
CA LEU A 183 -5.79 9.67 -11.39
C LEU A 183 -4.82 10.80 -10.97
N PHE A 184 -3.71 10.44 -10.36
CA PHE A 184 -2.66 11.41 -10.04
C PHE A 184 -2.13 12.13 -11.28
N ASP A 185 -1.86 13.43 -11.17
CA ASP A 185 -1.35 14.26 -12.25
C ASP A 185 0.12 13.92 -12.58
N GLU A 186 0.32 13.10 -13.62
CA GLU A 186 1.63 12.70 -14.10
C GLU A 186 2.46 13.86 -14.66
N GLU A 187 1.82 14.91 -15.19
CA GLU A 187 2.52 16.05 -15.78
C GLU A 187 3.10 16.96 -14.69
N THR A 188 2.34 17.17 -13.62
CA THR A 188 2.77 18.03 -12.50
C THR A 188 3.77 17.31 -11.58
N PHE A 189 3.51 16.06 -11.20
CA PHE A 189 4.32 15.35 -10.19
C PHE A 189 5.44 14.49 -10.78
N GLY A 190 5.42 14.23 -12.08
CA GLY A 190 6.51 13.54 -12.78
C GLY A 190 6.81 12.15 -12.21
N LYS A 191 8.01 11.99 -11.62
CA LYS A 191 8.43 10.69 -11.07
C LYS A 191 7.98 10.42 -9.63
N GLY A 192 7.35 11.39 -8.98
CA GLY A 192 6.83 11.27 -7.61
C GLY A 192 7.20 12.48 -6.75
N TYR A 193 6.61 12.55 -5.55
CA TYR A 193 6.69 13.57 -4.52
C TYR A 193 5.55 14.59 -4.54
N GLY A 194 4.62 14.44 -3.59
CA GLY A 194 3.55 15.36 -3.32
C GLY A 194 2.26 15.05 -4.09
N GLU A 195 2.22 13.98 -4.86
CA GLU A 195 1.06 13.49 -5.60
C GLU A 195 -0.13 13.15 -4.70
N GLU A 196 0.14 12.80 -3.46
CA GLU A 196 -0.90 12.54 -2.46
C GLU A 196 -1.69 13.80 -2.03
N ASN A 197 -1.26 14.98 -2.48
CA ASN A 197 -1.94 16.26 -2.25
C ASN A 197 -2.76 16.73 -3.45
N ASP A 198 -2.81 15.93 -4.51
CA ASP A 198 -3.53 16.24 -5.75
C ASP A 198 -5.07 16.20 -5.60
#